data_1e548422db4fab5ef0c331a6c7fbbbc1
#
_entry.id   1e548422db4fab5ef0c331a6c7fbbbc1
#
_cell.length_a   1.000
_cell.length_b   1.000
_cell.length_c   1.000
_cell.angle_alpha   90.00
_cell.angle_beta   90.00
_cell.angle_gamma   90.00
#
_symmetry.space_group_name_H-M   'P 1'
#
loop_
_entity.id
_entity.type
_entity.pdbx_description
1 polymer ?
#
loop_
_entity_poly.entity_id
_entity_poly.type
_entity_poly.pdbx_seq_one_letter_code
_entity_poly.pdbx_strand_id
1 'polypeptide(L)'
;LYLMVILEGLEIGQLKNTLKEFAFHKRECDKVISFKTDIPKLIPHLETAASPSHIYKILFPLSYEAVVLVLLEADSPELKAKVKDYLQHYSRVQIHLKGEDLKGLGIVPGPRFQEILKCLLYARLDGKFKDREGELDYLKEIL
;
A
#
# COMPACT_ATOMS: atom_id res chain seq x y z
N LEU A 1 -9.38 12.58 -8.82
CA LEU A 1 -10.40 11.89 -8.06
C LEU A 1 -11.81 12.14 -8.63
N TYR A 2 -12.29 13.40 -8.71
CA TYR A 2 -13.64 13.73 -9.23
C TYR A 2 -13.91 13.15 -10.61
N LEU A 3 -12.96 13.28 -11.53
CA LEU A 3 -13.08 12.75 -12.88
C LEU A 3 -13.30 11.23 -12.88
N MET A 4 -12.66 10.52 -11.98
CA MET A 4 -12.75 9.07 -11.88
C MET A 4 -14.12 8.62 -11.38
N VAL A 5 -14.68 9.33 -10.39
CA VAL A 5 -16.04 9.06 -9.89
C VAL A 5 -17.08 9.34 -10.97
N ILE A 6 -16.95 10.43 -11.74
CA ILE A 6 -17.88 10.78 -12.83
C ILE A 6 -17.80 9.75 -13.96
N LEU A 7 -16.64 9.22 -14.26
CA LEU A 7 -16.41 8.28 -15.36
C LEU A 7 -16.54 6.79 -14.94
N GLU A 8 -16.91 6.52 -13.69
CA GLU A 8 -17.02 5.17 -13.14
C GLU A 8 -17.99 4.28 -13.94
N GLY A 9 -19.14 4.81 -14.35
CA GLY A 9 -20.17 4.09 -15.11
C GLY A 9 -19.81 3.77 -16.56
N LEU A 10 -18.69 4.27 -17.09
CA LEU A 10 -18.32 4.06 -18.50
C LEU A 10 -17.52 2.75 -18.67
N GLU A 11 -17.83 2.01 -19.72
CA GLU A 11 -16.99 0.91 -20.20
C GLU A 11 -15.60 1.42 -20.64
N ILE A 12 -14.56 0.57 -20.58
CA ILE A 12 -13.17 0.98 -20.91
C ILE A 12 -13.06 1.59 -22.32
N GLY A 13 -13.82 1.05 -23.29
CA GLY A 13 -13.87 1.58 -24.63
C GLY A 13 -14.46 2.99 -24.72
N GLN A 14 -15.58 3.20 -24.04
CA GLN A 14 -16.24 4.50 -23.92
C GLN A 14 -15.35 5.49 -23.18
N LEU A 15 -14.74 5.07 -22.07
CA LEU A 15 -13.81 5.86 -21.29
C LEU A 15 -12.64 6.39 -22.14
N LYS A 16 -12.00 5.52 -22.94
CA LYS A 16 -10.92 5.91 -23.85
C LYS A 16 -11.34 6.94 -24.88
N ASN A 17 -12.54 6.80 -25.43
CA ASN A 17 -13.07 7.75 -26.42
C ASN A 17 -13.38 9.09 -25.75
N THR A 18 -14.06 9.08 -24.62
CA THR A 18 -14.37 10.29 -23.84
C THR A 18 -13.11 11.05 -23.44
N LEU A 19 -12.08 10.35 -22.92
CA LEU A 19 -10.81 11.00 -22.55
C LEU A 19 -10.10 11.63 -23.74
N LYS A 20 -10.22 11.04 -24.95
CA LYS A 20 -9.69 11.63 -26.19
C LYS A 20 -10.46 12.87 -26.62
N GLU A 21 -11.80 12.82 -26.58
CA GLU A 21 -12.66 13.95 -26.95
C GLU A 21 -12.42 15.18 -26.07
N PHE A 22 -12.18 14.98 -24.78
CA PHE A 22 -11.85 16.05 -23.84
C PHE A 22 -10.37 16.47 -23.85
N ALA A 23 -9.56 15.95 -24.78
CA ALA A 23 -8.15 16.31 -24.97
C ALA A 23 -7.26 16.15 -23.71
N PHE A 24 -7.56 15.15 -22.86
CA PHE A 24 -6.70 14.83 -21.71
C PHE A 24 -5.30 14.38 -22.16
N HIS A 25 -4.29 14.76 -21.39
CA HIS A 25 -2.93 14.30 -21.65
C HIS A 25 -2.82 12.80 -21.49
N LYS A 26 -1.98 12.17 -22.31
CA LYS A 26 -1.79 10.71 -22.31
C LYS A 26 -1.54 10.15 -20.91
N ARG A 27 -0.72 10.82 -20.09
CA ARG A 27 -0.46 10.43 -18.70
C ARG A 27 -1.71 10.36 -17.83
N GLU A 28 -2.63 11.29 -18.00
CA GLU A 28 -3.88 11.33 -17.24
C GLU A 28 -4.82 10.21 -17.71
N CYS A 29 -4.89 10.00 -19.02
CA CYS A 29 -5.65 8.90 -19.60
C CYS A 29 -5.15 7.53 -19.08
N ASP A 30 -3.84 7.30 -19.15
CA ASP A 30 -3.22 6.06 -18.67
C ASP A 30 -3.50 5.83 -17.17
N LYS A 31 -3.45 6.89 -16.36
CA LYS A 31 -3.75 6.85 -14.94
C LYS A 31 -5.20 6.46 -14.66
N VAL A 32 -6.15 7.07 -15.34
CA VAL A 32 -7.58 6.78 -15.17
C VAL A 32 -7.90 5.35 -15.62
N ILE A 33 -7.32 4.91 -16.73
CA ILE A 33 -7.51 3.55 -17.25
C ILE A 33 -6.91 2.52 -16.28
N SER A 34 -5.68 2.75 -15.79
CA SER A 34 -5.04 1.81 -14.86
C SER A 34 -5.83 1.69 -13.55
N PHE A 35 -6.36 2.76 -13.02
CA PHE A 35 -7.21 2.68 -11.85
C PHE A 35 -8.44 1.80 -12.07
N LYS A 36 -9.13 2.00 -13.21
CA LYS A 36 -10.32 1.21 -13.53
C LYS A 36 -10.01 -0.28 -13.77
N THR A 37 -8.82 -0.61 -14.25
CA THR A 37 -8.42 -2.00 -14.53
C THR A 37 -7.76 -2.69 -13.35
N ASP A 38 -7.04 -1.96 -12.50
CA ASP A 38 -6.17 -2.55 -11.49
C ASP A 38 -6.83 -2.59 -10.10
N ILE A 39 -7.65 -1.59 -9.75
CA ILE A 39 -8.35 -1.57 -8.46
C ILE A 39 -9.24 -2.80 -8.26
N PRO A 40 -10.11 -3.20 -9.22
CA PRO A 40 -10.94 -4.40 -9.04
C PRO A 40 -10.14 -5.69 -8.83
N LYS A 41 -8.90 -5.76 -9.36
CA LYS A 41 -8.02 -6.91 -9.13
C LYS A 41 -7.43 -6.94 -7.73
N LEU A 42 -7.30 -5.79 -7.08
CA LEU A 42 -6.76 -5.69 -5.71
C LEU A 42 -7.79 -6.09 -4.65
N ILE A 43 -9.08 -5.89 -4.92
CA ILE A 43 -10.16 -6.18 -3.97
C ILE A 43 -10.08 -7.60 -3.41
N PRO A 44 -10.02 -8.68 -4.22
CA PRO A 44 -9.93 -10.05 -3.69
C PRO A 44 -8.68 -10.29 -2.83
N HIS A 45 -7.56 -9.66 -3.17
CA HIS A 45 -6.34 -9.77 -2.38
C HIS A 45 -6.47 -9.08 -1.02
N LEU A 46 -7.15 -7.94 -0.95
CA LEU A 46 -7.45 -7.24 0.29
C LEU A 46 -8.47 -7.98 1.15
N GLU A 47 -9.46 -8.61 0.55
CA GLU A 47 -10.44 -9.43 1.27
C GLU A 47 -9.75 -10.58 2.02
N THR A 48 -8.81 -11.26 1.38
CA THR A 48 -8.05 -12.36 1.95
C THR A 48 -6.91 -11.92 2.87
N ALA A 49 -6.57 -10.62 2.90
CA ALA A 49 -5.51 -10.10 3.76
C ALA A 49 -5.89 -10.24 5.24
N ALA A 50 -5.17 -11.10 5.98
CA ALA A 50 -5.46 -11.44 7.37
C ALA A 50 -4.64 -10.60 8.38
N SER A 51 -3.57 -9.93 7.96
CA SER A 51 -2.68 -9.19 8.85
C SER A 51 -2.44 -7.76 8.40
N PRO A 52 -2.13 -6.83 9.33
CA PRO A 52 -1.76 -5.45 9.01
C PRO A 52 -0.62 -5.33 7.98
N SER A 53 0.41 -6.16 8.12
CA SER A 53 1.53 -6.19 7.17
C SER A 53 1.11 -6.61 5.76
N HIS A 54 0.13 -7.51 5.63
CA HIS A 54 -0.40 -7.94 4.33
C HIS A 54 -1.21 -6.82 3.68
N ILE A 55 -2.09 -6.15 4.44
CA ILE A 55 -2.83 -4.96 3.97
C ILE A 55 -1.85 -3.86 3.52
N TYR A 56 -0.82 -3.60 4.33
CA TYR A 56 0.21 -2.63 4.01
C TYR A 56 0.93 -2.96 2.69
N LYS A 57 1.34 -4.22 2.47
CA LYS A 57 2.01 -4.65 1.23
C LYS A 57 1.19 -4.39 -0.02
N ILE A 58 -0.13 -4.56 0.07
CA ILE A 58 -1.04 -4.36 -1.06
C ILE A 58 -1.25 -2.87 -1.34
N LEU A 59 -1.45 -2.06 -0.30
CA LEU A 59 -1.84 -0.66 -0.44
C LEU A 59 -0.66 0.31 -0.54
N PHE A 60 0.49 0.00 0.05
CA PHE A 60 1.65 0.90 0.08
C PHE A 60 2.19 1.32 -1.30
N PRO A 61 2.20 0.46 -2.34
CA PRO A 61 2.64 0.87 -3.67
C PRO A 61 1.68 1.83 -4.38
N LEU A 62 0.46 2.01 -3.87
CA LEU A 62 -0.57 2.82 -4.48
C LEU A 62 -0.42 4.30 -4.11
N SER A 63 -0.86 5.19 -5.00
CA SER A 63 -1.03 6.59 -4.64
C SER A 63 -2.18 6.77 -3.65
N TYR A 64 -2.18 7.90 -2.92
CA TYR A 64 -3.26 8.22 -1.98
C TYR A 64 -4.65 8.18 -2.66
N GLU A 65 -4.75 8.75 -3.87
CA GLU A 65 -6.00 8.76 -4.64
C GLU A 65 -6.46 7.34 -5.01
N ALA A 66 -5.52 6.45 -5.33
CA ALA A 66 -5.84 5.05 -5.63
C ALA A 66 -6.36 4.32 -4.38
N VAL A 67 -5.77 4.56 -3.21
CA VAL A 67 -6.27 3.97 -1.95
C VAL A 67 -7.67 4.49 -1.60
N VAL A 68 -7.94 5.79 -1.85
CA VAL A 68 -9.29 6.34 -1.66
C VAL A 68 -10.29 5.70 -2.63
N LEU A 69 -9.89 5.43 -3.88
CA LEU A 69 -10.75 4.72 -4.83
C LEU A 69 -11.03 3.28 -4.39
N VAL A 70 -10.02 2.57 -3.89
CA VAL A 70 -10.23 1.24 -3.28
C VAL A 70 -11.25 1.30 -2.15
N LEU A 71 -11.22 2.36 -1.34
CA LEU A 71 -12.20 2.57 -0.26
C LEU A 71 -13.62 2.80 -0.80
N LEU A 72 -13.76 3.50 -1.92
CA LEU A 72 -15.05 3.75 -2.56
C LEU A 72 -15.63 2.49 -3.23
N GLU A 73 -14.77 1.71 -3.90
CA GLU A 73 -15.12 0.46 -4.56
C GLU A 73 -15.38 -0.71 -3.58
N ALA A 74 -14.95 -0.56 -2.34
CA ALA A 74 -15.14 -1.60 -1.33
C ALA A 74 -16.63 -1.79 -0.99
N ASP A 75 -17.17 -2.97 -1.23
CA ASP A 75 -18.59 -3.28 -0.98
C ASP A 75 -18.83 -3.68 0.48
N SER A 76 -17.89 -4.38 1.11
CA SER A 76 -18.07 -4.88 2.47
C SER A 76 -17.58 -3.88 3.53
N PRO A 77 -18.27 -3.81 4.70
CA PRO A 77 -17.81 -3.02 5.84
C PRO A 77 -16.41 -3.43 6.33
N GLU A 78 -16.09 -4.71 6.25
CA GLU A 78 -14.78 -5.27 6.65
C GLU A 78 -13.66 -4.77 5.76
N LEU A 79 -13.87 -4.77 4.45
CA LEU A 79 -12.91 -4.25 3.49
C LEU A 79 -12.70 -2.74 3.68
N LYS A 80 -13.79 -1.99 3.89
CA LYS A 80 -13.72 -0.57 4.23
C LYS A 80 -12.91 -0.30 5.49
N ALA A 81 -13.08 -1.15 6.52
CA ALA A 81 -12.32 -1.04 7.76
C ALA A 81 -10.82 -1.26 7.52
N LYS A 82 -10.43 -2.31 6.77
CA LYS A 82 -9.03 -2.58 6.43
C LYS A 82 -8.35 -1.39 5.73
N VAL A 83 -9.04 -0.77 4.76
CA VAL A 83 -8.49 0.38 4.02
C VAL A 83 -8.42 1.62 4.92
N LYS A 84 -9.41 1.85 5.78
CA LYS A 84 -9.39 2.95 6.76
C LYS A 84 -8.25 2.77 7.76
N ASP A 85 -8.03 1.57 8.29
CA ASP A 85 -6.93 1.27 9.21
C ASP A 85 -5.57 1.53 8.55
N TYR A 86 -5.42 1.18 7.28
CA TYR A 86 -4.23 1.54 6.51
C TYR A 86 -4.02 3.06 6.46
N LEU A 87 -5.05 3.82 6.08
CA LEU A 87 -4.95 5.28 5.95
C LEU A 87 -4.70 5.98 7.28
N GLN A 88 -5.29 5.51 8.36
CA GLN A 88 -5.22 6.13 9.67
C GLN A 88 -4.00 5.70 10.49
N HIS A 89 -3.60 4.44 10.38
CA HIS A 89 -2.60 3.82 11.24
C HIS A 89 -1.42 3.26 10.48
N TYR A 90 -1.62 2.28 9.58
CA TYR A 90 -0.53 1.48 9.01
C TYR A 90 0.40 2.29 8.10
N SER A 91 -0.13 3.23 7.32
CA SER A 91 0.67 4.09 6.43
C SER A 91 1.68 4.98 7.16
N ARG A 92 1.47 5.19 8.47
CA ARG A 92 2.32 6.04 9.33
C ARG A 92 3.28 5.26 10.21
N VAL A 93 3.20 3.94 10.20
CA VAL A 93 4.10 3.11 11.01
C VAL A 93 5.53 3.24 10.48
N GLN A 94 6.44 3.52 11.39
CA GLN A 94 7.86 3.64 11.10
C GLN A 94 8.66 2.78 12.07
N ILE A 95 9.78 2.24 11.63
CA ILE A 95 10.75 1.56 12.46
C ILE A 95 11.71 2.57 13.10
N HIS A 96 12.24 2.26 14.25
CA HIS A 96 13.23 3.11 14.95
C HIS A 96 14.65 2.84 14.48
N LEU A 97 14.95 1.56 14.14
CA LEU A 97 16.25 1.16 13.65
C LEU A 97 16.51 1.70 12.24
N LYS A 98 17.71 2.19 12.05
CA LYS A 98 18.17 2.73 10.77
C LYS A 98 19.31 1.87 10.22
N GLY A 99 19.72 2.13 8.97
CA GLY A 99 20.85 1.44 8.35
C GLY A 99 22.16 1.56 9.14
N GLU A 100 22.33 2.63 9.92
CA GLU A 100 23.50 2.83 10.79
C GLU A 100 23.51 1.85 11.97
N ASP A 101 22.36 1.58 12.56
CA ASP A 101 22.23 0.60 13.64
C ASP A 101 22.59 -0.81 13.13
N LEU A 102 22.15 -1.15 11.92
CA LEU A 102 22.49 -2.42 11.27
C LEU A 102 24.00 -2.55 10.97
N LYS A 103 24.65 -1.45 10.55
CA LYS A 103 26.11 -1.42 10.37
C LYS A 103 26.85 -1.64 11.69
N GLY A 104 26.36 -1.01 12.78
CA GLY A 104 26.89 -1.20 14.13
C GLY A 104 26.84 -2.66 14.61
N LEU A 105 25.88 -3.44 14.09
CA LEU A 105 25.75 -4.88 14.34
C LEU A 105 26.57 -5.75 13.36
N GLY A 106 27.43 -5.13 12.54
CA GLY A 106 28.32 -5.84 11.62
C GLY A 106 27.64 -6.29 10.32
N ILE A 107 26.42 -5.84 10.04
CA ILE A 107 25.73 -6.20 8.79
C ILE A 107 26.27 -5.33 7.66
N VAL A 108 26.69 -5.95 6.56
CA VAL A 108 27.23 -5.24 5.40
C VAL A 108 26.11 -4.56 4.61
N PRO A 109 26.25 -3.27 4.24
CA PRO A 109 25.27 -2.57 3.39
C PRO A 109 25.05 -3.29 2.05
N GLY A 110 23.77 -3.49 1.70
CA GLY A 110 23.39 -4.15 0.46
C GLY A 110 21.88 -4.49 0.43
N PRO A 111 21.44 -5.31 -0.53
CA PRO A 111 20.05 -5.73 -0.65
C PRO A 111 19.47 -6.32 0.65
N ARG A 112 20.30 -7.08 1.40
CA ARG A 112 19.93 -7.66 2.70
C ARG A 112 19.48 -6.60 3.72
N PHE A 113 20.05 -5.38 3.67
CA PHE A 113 19.61 -4.27 4.52
C PHE A 113 18.13 -3.93 4.31
N GLN A 114 17.74 -3.80 3.04
CA GLN A 114 16.37 -3.47 2.69
C GLN A 114 15.40 -4.59 3.11
N GLU A 115 15.81 -5.82 2.98
CA GLU A 115 15.03 -6.99 3.40
C GLU A 115 14.82 -6.99 4.92
N ILE A 116 15.87 -6.74 5.70
CA ILE A 116 15.81 -6.66 7.15
C ILE A 116 14.89 -5.52 7.59
N LEU A 117 15.07 -4.30 7.04
CA LEU A 117 14.23 -3.16 7.39
C LEU A 117 12.75 -3.39 7.03
N LYS A 118 12.47 -4.05 5.91
CA LYS A 118 11.11 -4.47 5.55
C LYS A 118 10.55 -5.51 6.52
N CYS A 119 11.36 -6.49 6.90
CA CYS A 119 10.96 -7.52 7.85
C CYS A 119 10.60 -6.91 9.20
N LEU A 120 11.41 -5.98 9.70
CA LEU A 120 11.13 -5.23 10.93
C LEU A 120 9.85 -4.40 10.81
N LEU A 121 9.64 -3.69 9.69
CA LEU A 121 8.43 -2.92 9.48
C LEU A 121 7.18 -3.81 9.50
N TYR A 122 7.23 -4.96 8.85
CA TYR A 122 6.10 -5.89 8.82
C TYR A 122 5.84 -6.51 10.20
N ALA A 123 6.89 -6.87 10.92
CA ALA A 123 6.76 -7.38 12.28
C ALA A 123 6.16 -6.33 13.23
N ARG A 124 6.54 -5.06 13.08
CA ARG A 124 5.95 -3.95 13.85
C ARG A 124 4.48 -3.73 13.51
N LEU A 125 4.12 -3.75 12.23
CA LEU A 125 2.73 -3.68 11.78
C LEU A 125 1.88 -4.79 12.39
N ASP A 126 2.42 -6.01 12.45
CA ASP A 126 1.76 -7.18 13.01
C ASP A 126 1.84 -7.23 14.55
N GLY A 127 2.36 -6.17 15.19
CA GLY A 127 2.38 -6.01 16.66
C GLY A 127 3.38 -6.89 17.41
N LYS A 128 4.43 -7.41 16.73
CA LYS A 128 5.46 -8.24 17.36
C LYS A 128 6.27 -7.47 18.40
N PHE A 129 6.44 -6.19 18.23
CA PHE A 129 7.09 -5.27 19.18
C PHE A 129 6.52 -3.85 19.03
N LYS A 130 6.75 -3.00 20.05
CA LYS A 130 6.19 -1.63 20.08
C LYS A 130 7.25 -0.53 20.14
N ASP A 131 8.41 -0.84 20.69
CA ASP A 131 9.49 0.10 20.97
C ASP A 131 10.81 -0.34 20.34
N ARG A 132 11.85 0.49 20.54
CA ARG A 132 13.17 0.25 19.96
C ARG A 132 13.86 -0.98 20.58
N GLU A 133 13.61 -1.26 21.83
CA GLU A 133 14.22 -2.40 22.53
C GLU A 133 13.69 -3.73 21.97
N GLY A 134 12.35 -3.84 21.87
CA GLY A 134 11.71 -4.98 21.23
C GLY A 134 12.08 -5.15 19.76
N GLU A 135 12.33 -4.03 19.05
CA GLU A 135 12.81 -4.05 17.67
C GLU A 135 14.23 -4.62 17.54
N LEU A 136 15.12 -4.26 18.48
CA LEU A 136 16.48 -4.81 18.56
C LEU A 136 16.49 -6.29 18.90
N ASP A 137 15.64 -6.71 19.83
CA ASP A 137 15.55 -8.12 20.23
C ASP A 137 14.98 -8.97 19.09
N TYR A 138 13.92 -8.49 18.42
CA TYR A 138 13.40 -9.15 17.22
C TYR A 138 14.44 -9.24 16.11
N LEU A 139 15.24 -8.19 15.92
CA LEU A 139 16.34 -8.19 14.94
C LEU A 139 17.37 -9.28 15.24
N LYS A 140 17.74 -9.49 16.52
CA LYS A 140 18.67 -10.56 16.93
C LYS A 140 18.12 -11.96 16.68
N GLU A 141 16.79 -12.14 16.77
CA GLU A 141 16.14 -13.42 16.49
C GLU A 141 16.17 -13.80 15.00
N ILE A 142 16.15 -12.80 14.09
CA ILE A 142 16.08 -13.02 12.64
C ILE A 142 17.44 -13.00 11.94
N LEU A 143 18.54 -12.67 12.65
CA LEU A 143 19.91 -12.67 12.12
C LEU A 143 20.56 -14.04 12.23
#